data_e828edb7b158bb253ee307ec90a743f4
#
_entry.id   e828edb7b158bb253ee307ec90a743f4
#
_cell.length_a   1.000
_cell.length_b   1.000
_cell.length_c   1.000
_cell.angle_alpha   90.00
_cell.angle_beta   90.00
_cell.angle_gamma   90.00
#
_symmetry.space_group_name_H-M   'P 1'
#
loop_
_entity.id
_entity.type
_entity.pdbx_description
1 polymer ?
#
loop_
_entity_poly.entity_id
_entity_poly.type
_entity_poly.pdbx_seq_one_letter_code
_entity_poly.pdbx_strand_id
1 'polypeptide(L)'
;MKRRFLVATLWLALATAGCAGTSLESYKPKGSDEEIIVATLRKIPNGIKAKSVELLMQAYADDLYVGNFNRFLGVASDTSAMRIGKPELRQAYFQVFRAVKEISMDVRDFRLLVQGDRAVAEAWTELLVKVEAGRKESRENLFRNDVTWRLKRGPLGWRVQEEIFH
;
A
#
# COMPACT_ATOMS: atom_id res chain seq x y z
N MET A 1 -5.18 35.43 62.71
CA MET A 1 -4.49 34.32 62.02
C MET A 1 -5.36 33.82 60.87
N LYS A 2 -5.09 34.23 59.62
CA LYS A 2 -5.84 33.77 58.43
C LYS A 2 -4.92 32.89 57.59
N ARG A 3 -5.15 31.58 57.58
CA ARG A 3 -4.45 30.62 56.73
C ARG A 3 -5.06 30.66 55.31
N ARG A 4 -4.27 31.08 54.33
CA ARG A 4 -4.60 31.02 52.89
C ARG A 4 -4.20 29.64 52.40
N PHE A 5 -5.19 28.82 51.93
CA PHE A 5 -4.96 27.60 51.20
C PHE A 5 -4.74 27.95 49.73
N LEU A 6 -3.53 27.71 49.24
CA LEU A 6 -3.18 27.75 47.82
C LEU A 6 -3.61 26.39 47.20
N VAL A 7 -4.66 26.43 46.39
CA VAL A 7 -5.06 25.27 45.56
C VAL A 7 -4.22 25.33 44.28
N ALA A 8 -3.23 24.47 44.18
CA ALA A 8 -2.45 24.27 42.96
C ALA A 8 -3.29 23.40 42.02
N THR A 9 -3.88 23.99 40.98
CA THR A 9 -4.57 23.30 39.92
C THR A 9 -3.54 22.73 38.96
N LEU A 10 -3.29 21.42 39.08
CA LEU A 10 -2.43 20.66 38.16
C LEU A 10 -3.20 20.41 36.87
N TRP A 11 -2.90 21.16 35.82
CA TRP A 11 -3.41 20.89 34.48
C TRP A 11 -2.68 19.70 33.88
N LEU A 12 -3.34 18.55 33.91
CA LEU A 12 -2.91 17.36 33.20
C LEU A 12 -3.22 17.57 31.71
N ALA A 13 -2.22 18.01 30.94
CA ALA A 13 -2.30 18.03 29.48
C ALA A 13 -2.28 16.57 29.00
N LEU A 14 -3.46 16.01 28.75
CA LEU A 14 -3.57 14.76 27.96
C LEU A 14 -3.11 15.11 26.53
N ALA A 15 -1.87 14.79 26.23
CA ALA A 15 -1.40 14.69 24.86
C ALA A 15 -2.15 13.50 24.21
N THR A 16 -3.23 13.77 23.50
CA THR A 16 -3.81 12.84 22.54
C THR A 16 -2.80 12.68 21.40
N ALA A 17 -1.84 11.76 21.56
CA ALA A 17 -1.07 11.26 20.46
C ALA A 17 -2.08 10.55 19.52
N GLY A 18 -2.57 11.30 18.55
CA GLY A 18 -3.33 10.71 17.45
C GLY A 18 -2.46 9.60 16.88
N CYS A 19 -2.93 8.36 16.93
CA CYS A 19 -2.31 7.23 16.25
C CYS A 19 -2.43 7.48 14.75
N ALA A 20 -1.59 8.35 14.19
CA ALA A 20 -1.35 8.37 12.78
C ALA A 20 -0.68 7.05 12.44
N GLY A 21 -1.39 6.16 11.75
CA GLY A 21 -0.87 4.86 11.35
C GLY A 21 0.45 5.03 10.59
N THR A 22 1.36 4.12 10.79
CA THR A 22 2.69 4.16 10.15
C THR A 22 2.53 3.96 8.64
N SER A 23 2.99 4.90 7.82
CA SER A 23 3.00 4.70 6.37
C SER A 23 4.15 3.77 5.97
N LEU A 24 4.03 3.09 4.81
CA LEU A 24 5.12 2.28 4.25
C LEU A 24 6.38 3.13 4.04
N GLU A 25 6.21 4.39 3.63
CA GLU A 25 7.32 5.32 3.40
C GLU A 25 8.07 5.66 4.70
N SER A 26 7.35 5.85 5.79
CA SER A 26 7.92 6.22 7.09
C SER A 26 8.27 5.03 8.00
N TYR A 27 7.95 3.80 7.57
CA TYR A 27 8.19 2.60 8.36
C TYR A 27 9.69 2.40 8.62
N LYS A 28 10.04 2.16 9.87
CA LYS A 28 11.41 1.90 10.32
C LYS A 28 11.62 0.40 10.53
N PRO A 29 12.34 -0.29 9.63
CA PRO A 29 12.64 -1.70 9.77
C PRO A 29 13.42 -2.01 11.03
N LYS A 30 13.15 -3.18 11.64
CA LYS A 30 13.81 -3.65 12.87
C LYS A 30 14.98 -4.62 12.60
N GLY A 31 15.22 -4.96 11.33
CA GLY A 31 16.30 -5.88 10.94
C GLY A 31 16.42 -6.01 9.43
N SER A 32 17.45 -6.71 8.98
CA SER A 32 17.82 -6.82 7.55
C SER A 32 16.72 -7.40 6.67
N ASP A 33 15.95 -8.38 7.17
CA ASP A 33 14.84 -8.95 6.41
C ASP A 33 13.72 -7.94 6.23
N GLU A 34 13.36 -7.21 7.27
CA GLU A 34 12.36 -6.14 7.17
C GLU A 34 12.82 -5.03 6.21
N GLU A 35 14.11 -4.67 6.22
CA GLU A 35 14.67 -3.68 5.29
C GLU A 35 14.46 -4.11 3.84
N ILE A 36 14.78 -5.38 3.51
CA ILE A 36 14.63 -5.90 2.15
C ILE A 36 13.15 -6.01 1.78
N ILE A 37 12.29 -6.44 2.70
CA ILE A 37 10.84 -6.55 2.47
C ILE A 37 10.26 -5.16 2.20
N VAL A 38 10.56 -4.18 3.05
CA VAL A 38 10.07 -2.81 2.90
C VAL A 38 10.56 -2.19 1.60
N ALA A 39 11.85 -2.38 1.25
CA ALA A 39 12.39 -1.94 -0.04
C ALA A 39 11.69 -2.61 -1.23
N THR A 40 11.33 -3.89 -1.10
CA THR A 40 10.57 -4.62 -2.12
C THR A 40 9.16 -4.06 -2.26
N LEU A 41 8.45 -3.86 -1.16
CA LEU A 41 7.08 -3.33 -1.18
C LEU A 41 7.02 -1.87 -1.68
N ARG A 42 8.02 -1.04 -1.37
CA ARG A 42 8.10 0.35 -1.89
C ARG A 42 8.20 0.42 -3.42
N LYS A 43 8.64 -0.64 -4.09
CA LYS A 43 8.62 -0.71 -5.57
C LYS A 43 7.21 -0.64 -6.14
N ILE A 44 6.19 -1.07 -5.39
CA ILE A 44 4.79 -1.04 -5.83
C ILE A 44 4.32 0.41 -6.00
N PRO A 45 4.23 1.26 -4.95
CA PRO A 45 3.80 2.64 -5.11
C PRO A 45 4.75 3.45 -6.00
N ASN A 46 6.06 3.18 -5.95
CA ASN A 46 7.03 3.88 -6.80
C ASN A 46 6.87 3.51 -8.28
N GLY A 47 6.64 2.24 -8.60
CA GLY A 47 6.37 1.77 -9.96
C GLY A 47 5.06 2.34 -10.51
N ILE A 48 4.03 2.40 -9.70
CA ILE A 48 2.74 3.02 -10.03
C ILE A 48 2.94 4.51 -10.33
N LYS A 49 3.56 5.26 -9.44
CA LYS A 49 3.81 6.70 -9.60
C LYS A 49 4.66 7.02 -10.83
N ALA A 50 5.69 6.22 -11.08
CA ALA A 50 6.58 6.36 -12.24
C ALA A 50 5.96 5.81 -13.54
N LYS A 51 4.78 5.16 -13.48
CA LYS A 51 4.18 4.40 -14.59
C LYS A 51 5.15 3.38 -15.19
N SER A 52 6.01 2.78 -14.35
CA SER A 52 7.01 1.81 -14.76
C SER A 52 6.54 0.40 -14.41
N VAL A 53 6.08 -0.32 -15.41
CA VAL A 53 5.70 -1.73 -15.26
C VAL A 53 6.91 -2.58 -14.84
N GLU A 54 8.09 -2.27 -15.35
CA GLU A 54 9.32 -2.98 -15.04
C GLU A 54 9.70 -2.86 -13.54
N LEU A 55 9.63 -1.63 -13.00
CA LEU A 55 9.91 -1.40 -11.59
C LEU A 55 8.88 -2.11 -10.70
N LEU A 56 7.61 -1.99 -11.06
CA LEU A 56 6.49 -2.62 -10.35
C LEU A 56 6.68 -4.15 -10.30
N MET A 57 6.97 -4.79 -11.45
CA MET A 57 7.10 -6.25 -11.56
C MET A 57 8.29 -6.82 -10.78
N GLN A 58 9.27 -5.99 -10.41
CA GLN A 58 10.37 -6.42 -9.54
C GLN A 58 9.94 -6.73 -8.09
N ALA A 59 8.78 -6.24 -7.64
CA ALA A 59 8.25 -6.58 -6.33
C ALA A 59 7.69 -7.99 -6.26
N TYR A 60 7.25 -8.55 -7.38
CA TYR A 60 6.45 -9.76 -7.47
C TYR A 60 7.24 -11.00 -7.87
N ALA A 61 6.88 -12.14 -7.27
CA ALA A 61 7.38 -13.45 -7.66
C ALA A 61 6.79 -13.89 -9.01
N ASP A 62 7.41 -14.87 -9.67
CA ASP A 62 6.92 -15.35 -10.96
C ASP A 62 5.62 -16.18 -10.82
N ASP A 63 5.43 -16.81 -9.67
CA ASP A 63 4.23 -17.54 -9.26
C ASP A 63 3.21 -16.67 -8.51
N LEU A 64 3.23 -15.36 -8.78
CA LEU A 64 2.32 -14.38 -8.17
C LEU A 64 0.86 -14.78 -8.36
N TYR A 65 0.10 -14.56 -7.29
CA TYR A 65 -1.36 -14.59 -7.27
C TYR A 65 -1.90 -13.24 -6.76
N VAL A 66 -2.77 -12.61 -7.54
CA VAL A 66 -3.50 -11.41 -7.12
C VAL A 66 -4.99 -11.74 -7.01
N GLY A 67 -5.54 -11.54 -5.83
CA GLY A 67 -6.96 -11.73 -5.55
C GLY A 67 -7.73 -10.41 -5.52
N ASN A 68 -8.98 -10.44 -6.02
CA ASN A 68 -9.90 -9.30 -6.02
C ASN A 68 -9.35 -8.05 -6.75
N PHE A 69 -8.58 -8.23 -7.82
CA PHE A 69 -7.96 -7.13 -8.55
C PHE A 69 -8.98 -6.09 -9.07
N ASN A 70 -10.21 -6.50 -9.35
CA ASN A 70 -11.31 -5.59 -9.69
C ASN A 70 -11.58 -4.53 -8.61
N ARG A 71 -11.40 -4.84 -7.32
CA ARG A 71 -11.55 -3.87 -6.23
C ARG A 71 -10.50 -2.77 -6.30
N PHE A 72 -9.26 -3.13 -6.62
CA PHE A 72 -8.18 -2.16 -6.81
C PHE A 72 -8.53 -1.10 -7.87
N LEU A 73 -9.23 -1.49 -8.93
CA LEU A 73 -9.66 -0.58 -9.99
C LEU A 73 -11.02 0.07 -9.74
N GLY A 74 -11.63 -0.15 -8.55
CA GLY A 74 -12.94 0.41 -8.21
C GLY A 74 -14.09 -0.14 -9.06
N VAL A 75 -13.91 -1.29 -9.70
CA VAL A 75 -14.95 -1.97 -10.46
C VAL A 75 -15.75 -2.84 -9.49
N ALA A 76 -16.91 -2.35 -9.07
CA ALA A 76 -17.89 -3.15 -8.33
C ALA A 76 -18.50 -4.19 -9.30
N SER A 77 -17.92 -5.38 -9.34
CA SER A 77 -18.56 -6.51 -10.02
C SER A 77 -18.88 -7.58 -8.99
N ASP A 78 -20.13 -8.02 -8.96
CA ASP A 78 -20.62 -9.17 -8.19
C ASP A 78 -20.04 -10.51 -8.71
N THR A 79 -19.24 -10.45 -9.76
CA THR A 79 -18.62 -11.62 -10.36
C THR A 79 -17.32 -11.95 -9.64
N SER A 80 -17.35 -13.08 -8.97
CA SER A 80 -16.25 -13.93 -8.52
C SER A 80 -14.86 -13.29 -8.50
N ALA A 81 -14.23 -13.30 -7.34
CA ALA A 81 -12.86 -12.88 -7.11
C ALA A 81 -11.98 -13.04 -8.35
N MET A 82 -11.71 -11.94 -9.05
CA MET A 82 -10.85 -11.95 -10.22
C MET A 82 -9.44 -12.32 -9.76
N ARG A 83 -8.99 -13.49 -10.20
CA ARG A 83 -7.67 -14.02 -9.89
C ARG A 83 -6.79 -13.81 -11.10
N ILE A 84 -5.67 -13.14 -10.92
CA ILE A 84 -4.71 -12.92 -11.98
C ILE A 84 -3.30 -13.27 -11.52
N GLY A 85 -2.49 -13.75 -12.44
CA GLY A 85 -1.06 -13.97 -12.23
C GLY A 85 -0.21 -12.78 -12.65
N LYS A 86 1.12 -12.95 -12.58
CA LYS A 86 2.08 -11.89 -12.91
C LYS A 86 1.98 -11.41 -14.38
N PRO A 87 1.80 -12.29 -15.38
CA PRO A 87 1.65 -11.86 -16.78
C PRO A 87 0.41 -10.98 -17.00
N GLU A 88 -0.73 -11.38 -16.44
CA GLU A 88 -2.00 -10.65 -16.55
C GLU A 88 -1.92 -9.31 -15.80
N LEU A 89 -1.30 -9.31 -14.60
CA LEU A 89 -1.05 -8.09 -13.83
C LEU A 89 -0.18 -7.10 -14.62
N ARG A 90 0.90 -7.60 -15.24
CA ARG A 90 1.77 -6.80 -16.10
C ARG A 90 1.00 -6.14 -17.24
N GLN A 91 0.15 -6.92 -17.92
CA GLN A 91 -0.68 -6.43 -19.01
C GLN A 91 -1.70 -5.40 -18.53
N ALA A 92 -2.35 -5.65 -17.38
CA ALA A 92 -3.32 -4.71 -16.79
C ALA A 92 -2.69 -3.36 -16.47
N TYR A 93 -1.53 -3.34 -15.79
CA TYR A 93 -0.83 -2.09 -15.50
C TYR A 93 -0.34 -1.38 -16.77
N PHE A 94 0.13 -2.12 -17.78
CA PHE A 94 0.51 -1.52 -19.05
C PHE A 94 -0.66 -0.77 -19.69
N GLN A 95 -1.86 -1.33 -19.68
CA GLN A 95 -3.06 -0.66 -20.21
C GLN A 95 -3.47 0.54 -19.34
N VAL A 96 -3.48 0.39 -18.02
CA VAL A 96 -3.81 1.48 -17.09
C VAL A 96 -2.85 2.66 -17.28
N PHE A 97 -1.54 2.42 -17.31
CA PHE A 97 -0.54 3.49 -17.42
C PHE A 97 -0.61 4.26 -18.73
N ARG A 98 -1.10 3.63 -19.81
CA ARG A 98 -1.36 4.31 -21.07
C ARG A 98 -2.65 5.14 -21.06
N ALA A 99 -3.65 4.72 -20.30
CA ALA A 99 -4.96 5.35 -20.25
C ALA A 99 -5.04 6.53 -19.28
N VAL A 100 -4.16 6.60 -18.29
CA VAL A 100 -4.22 7.62 -17.24
C VAL A 100 -3.20 8.73 -17.44
N LYS A 101 -3.57 9.95 -17.09
CA LYS A 101 -2.66 11.10 -17.09
C LYS A 101 -1.67 11.03 -15.94
N GLU A 102 -2.20 10.86 -14.73
CA GLU A 102 -1.44 10.72 -13.50
C GLU A 102 -2.01 9.58 -12.67
N ILE A 103 -1.14 8.93 -11.93
CA ILE A 103 -1.51 7.88 -10.98
C ILE A 103 -0.54 7.88 -9.82
N SER A 104 -1.04 7.74 -8.60
CA SER A 104 -0.22 7.58 -7.41
C SER A 104 -0.91 6.68 -6.40
N MET A 105 -0.13 6.03 -5.56
CA MET A 105 -0.61 5.14 -4.51
C MET A 105 0.07 5.50 -3.20
N ASP A 106 -0.73 5.80 -2.19
CA ASP A 106 -0.30 5.93 -0.80
C ASP A 106 -0.57 4.64 -0.05
N VAL A 107 0.35 4.24 0.81
CA VAL A 107 0.23 3.05 1.66
C VAL A 107 0.33 3.48 3.11
N ARG A 108 -0.76 3.30 3.87
CA ARG A 108 -0.92 3.74 5.26
C ARG A 108 -1.26 2.56 6.16
N ASP A 109 -1.20 2.76 7.46
CA ASP A 109 -1.50 1.75 8.48
C ASP A 109 -0.73 0.44 8.29
N PHE A 110 0.51 0.60 7.77
CA PHE A 110 1.38 -0.51 7.40
C PHE A 110 1.81 -1.32 8.62
N ARG A 111 1.61 -2.62 8.55
CA ARG A 111 2.03 -3.61 9.53
C ARG A 111 2.81 -4.71 8.83
N LEU A 112 3.85 -5.21 9.46
CA LEU A 112 4.70 -6.27 8.91
C LEU A 112 4.99 -7.31 9.99
N LEU A 113 4.79 -8.58 9.64
CA LEU A 113 5.16 -9.74 10.44
C LEU A 113 6.08 -10.64 9.60
N VAL A 114 7.27 -10.92 10.11
CA VAL A 114 8.26 -11.80 9.46
C VAL A 114 8.40 -13.09 10.26
N GLN A 115 8.30 -14.24 9.60
CA GLN A 115 8.42 -15.56 10.21
C GLN A 115 9.26 -16.47 9.30
N GLY A 116 10.56 -16.59 9.61
CA GLY A 116 11.48 -17.41 8.83
C GLY A 116 11.64 -16.93 7.38
N ASP A 117 11.21 -17.74 6.44
CA ASP A 117 11.24 -17.46 4.99
C ASP A 117 9.94 -16.85 4.44
N ARG A 118 8.99 -16.53 5.31
CA ARG A 118 7.70 -15.95 4.97
C ARG A 118 7.47 -14.64 5.72
N ALA A 119 6.72 -13.75 5.08
CA ALA A 119 6.26 -12.52 5.71
C ALA A 119 4.84 -12.18 5.26
N VAL A 120 4.11 -11.51 6.15
CA VAL A 120 2.80 -10.95 5.86
C VAL A 120 2.85 -9.45 6.14
N ALA A 121 2.44 -8.65 5.17
CA ALA A 121 2.26 -7.23 5.33
C ALA A 121 0.80 -6.87 5.07
N GLU A 122 0.25 -6.03 5.93
CA GLU A 122 -1.11 -5.51 5.82
C GLU A 122 -1.04 -3.99 5.78
N ALA A 123 -1.88 -3.39 4.97
CA ALA A 123 -1.95 -1.94 4.87
C ALA A 123 -3.30 -1.48 4.31
N TRP A 124 -3.56 -0.20 4.50
CA TRP A 124 -4.60 0.52 3.82
C TRP A 124 -4.00 1.34 2.66
N THR A 125 -4.58 1.22 1.48
CA THR A 125 -4.08 1.86 0.26
C THR A 125 -5.06 2.88 -0.28
N GLU A 126 -4.52 3.98 -0.78
CA GLU A 126 -5.26 5.04 -1.45
C GLU A 126 -4.64 5.26 -2.83
N LEU A 127 -5.38 4.88 -3.87
CA LEU A 127 -4.97 5.04 -5.27
C LEU A 127 -5.67 6.25 -5.88
N LEU A 128 -4.90 7.25 -6.24
CA LEU A 128 -5.36 8.44 -6.95
C LEU A 128 -5.11 8.26 -8.44
N VAL A 129 -6.15 8.42 -9.26
CA VAL A 129 -6.08 8.27 -10.71
C VAL A 129 -6.67 9.51 -11.37
N LYS A 130 -5.89 10.17 -12.25
CA LYS A 130 -6.37 11.27 -13.08
C LYS A 130 -6.46 10.83 -14.53
N VAL A 131 -7.64 10.98 -15.12
CA VAL A 131 -7.91 10.70 -16.53
C VAL A 131 -8.31 11.97 -17.25
N GLU A 132 -8.00 12.08 -18.55
CA GLU A 132 -8.48 13.19 -19.38
C GLU A 132 -9.96 12.97 -19.71
N ALA A 133 -10.80 13.95 -19.39
CA ALA A 133 -12.23 13.96 -19.69
C ALA A 133 -12.53 15.07 -20.69
N GLY A 134 -12.15 14.87 -21.97
CA GLY A 134 -12.34 15.87 -23.03
C GLY A 134 -11.20 16.89 -23.13
N ARG A 135 -11.39 17.97 -23.93
CA ARG A 135 -10.30 18.88 -24.35
C ARG A 135 -9.67 19.73 -23.24
N LYS A 136 -10.30 19.89 -22.07
CA LYS A 136 -9.80 20.75 -20.96
C LYS A 136 -10.12 20.26 -19.56
N GLU A 137 -10.80 19.13 -19.39
CA GLU A 137 -11.21 18.63 -18.08
C GLU A 137 -10.42 17.37 -17.73
N SER A 138 -9.96 17.27 -16.49
CA SER A 138 -9.45 16.05 -15.93
C SER A 138 -10.41 15.58 -14.83
N ARG A 139 -10.70 14.28 -14.80
CA ARG A 139 -11.42 13.66 -13.68
C ARG A 139 -10.41 12.97 -12.77
N GLU A 140 -10.60 13.19 -11.48
CA GLU A 140 -9.83 12.56 -10.44
C GLU A 140 -10.70 11.51 -9.75
N ASN A 141 -10.20 10.29 -9.67
CA ASN A 141 -10.85 9.20 -8.98
C ASN A 141 -9.93 8.72 -7.85
N LEU A 142 -10.52 8.47 -6.68
CA LEU A 142 -9.83 8.00 -5.50
C LEU A 142 -10.39 6.64 -5.11
N PHE A 143 -9.55 5.62 -5.12
CA PHE A 143 -9.89 4.25 -4.73
C PHE A 143 -9.20 3.90 -3.42
N ARG A 144 -9.91 3.25 -2.51
CA ARG A 144 -9.44 2.89 -1.18
C ARG A 144 -9.67 1.42 -0.93
N ASN A 145 -8.62 0.72 -0.51
CA ASN A 145 -8.70 -0.71 -0.24
C ASN A 145 -7.79 -1.08 0.92
N ASP A 146 -8.21 -2.05 1.71
CA ASP A 146 -7.30 -2.82 2.53
C ASP A 146 -6.59 -3.83 1.65
N VAL A 147 -5.29 -4.04 1.87
CA VAL A 147 -4.49 -4.98 1.11
C VAL A 147 -3.66 -5.86 2.04
N THR A 148 -3.56 -7.12 1.68
CA THR A 148 -2.63 -8.08 2.30
C THR A 148 -1.63 -8.55 1.26
N TRP A 149 -0.32 -8.35 1.55
CA TRP A 149 0.78 -8.94 0.82
C TRP A 149 1.37 -10.11 1.59
N ARG A 150 1.49 -11.27 0.94
CA ARG A 150 2.27 -12.39 1.45
C ARG A 150 3.54 -12.52 0.64
N LEU A 151 4.66 -12.48 1.33
CA LEU A 151 5.99 -12.55 0.73
C LEU A 151 6.68 -13.83 1.11
N LYS A 152 7.55 -14.28 0.20
CA LYS A 152 8.44 -15.42 0.43
C LYS A 152 9.86 -15.04 0.06
N ARG A 153 10.82 -15.56 0.84
CA ARG A 153 12.24 -15.47 0.52
C ARG A 153 12.58 -16.56 -0.49
N GLY A 154 13.09 -16.16 -1.63
CA GLY A 154 13.60 -17.06 -2.68
C GLY A 154 15.05 -16.73 -3.05
N PRO A 155 15.58 -17.35 -4.12
CA PRO A 155 16.96 -17.10 -4.60
C PRO A 155 17.20 -15.63 -4.99
N LEU A 156 16.17 -14.93 -5.42
CA LEU A 156 16.20 -13.51 -5.80
C LEU A 156 15.82 -12.56 -4.65
N GLY A 157 15.86 -13.04 -3.40
CA GLY A 157 15.43 -12.31 -2.21
C GLY A 157 13.93 -12.36 -1.96
N TRP A 158 13.44 -11.42 -1.16
CA TRP A 158 12.01 -11.35 -0.82
C TRP A 158 11.17 -10.86 -2.00
N ARG A 159 10.07 -11.56 -2.30
CA ARG A 159 9.10 -11.20 -3.35
C ARG A 159 7.68 -11.43 -2.87
N VAL A 160 6.76 -10.59 -3.34
CA VAL A 160 5.32 -10.78 -3.14
C VAL A 160 4.86 -11.98 -3.96
N GLN A 161 4.35 -12.99 -3.28
CA GLN A 161 3.78 -14.20 -3.88
C GLN A 161 2.25 -14.12 -3.95
N GLU A 162 1.65 -13.37 -3.04
CA GLU A 162 0.20 -13.18 -3.00
C GLU A 162 -0.13 -11.72 -2.62
N GLU A 163 -1.05 -11.12 -3.36
CA GLU A 163 -1.63 -9.80 -3.09
C GLU A 163 -3.14 -9.89 -3.12
N ILE A 164 -3.81 -9.50 -2.03
CA ILE A 164 -5.27 -9.61 -1.90
C ILE A 164 -5.83 -8.26 -1.49
N PHE A 165 -6.76 -7.75 -2.28
CA PHE A 165 -7.54 -6.56 -1.97
C PHE A 165 -8.86 -6.94 -1.27
N HIS A 166 -9.22 -6.21 -0.20
CA HIS A 166 -10.37 -6.49 0.66
C HIS A 166 -11.47 -5.43 0.56
#